data_bcb86bf7418571d08dc38ebca4f88e25
#
_entry.id   bcb86bf7418571d08dc38ebca4f88e25
#
_cell.length_a   1.000
_cell.length_b   1.000
_cell.length_c   1.000
_cell.angle_alpha   90.00
_cell.angle_beta   90.00
_cell.angle_gamma   90.00
#
_symmetry.space_group_name_H-M   'P 1'
#
loop_
_entity.id
_entity.type
_entity.pdbx_description
1 polymer ?
#
loop_
_entity_poly.entity_id
_entity_poly.type
_entity_poly.pdbx_seq_one_letter_code
_entity_poly.pdbx_strand_id
1 'polypeptide(L)'
;GRIRVVGVAPRTAFDDPTEAARRHAHRVASKLRKRTAEAKGEVLAVTDELADLAESVVAQAKRVLKNAKRVEDRPVRRLRSMLADLEHLIDAVEQIIAQTRLRLAGVMPESKTRRVSLFDGDARPIRKGSLAKPTQFGYTGQVTDNPDGIVLDYELEAGIPPDGPRLGPAIERIIAAVGATPDAVTADRGYGLASVDTQLEDLGVDLVATP
;
A
#
# COMPACT_ATOMS: atom_id res chain seq x y z
N GLY A 1 14.56 -16.57 -14.20
CA GLY A 1 13.55 -17.30 -14.91
C GLY A 1 13.20 -16.71 -16.28
N ARG A 2 12.28 -15.74 -16.37
CA ARG A 2 11.71 -15.21 -17.63
C ARG A 2 12.76 -14.56 -18.56
N ILE A 3 13.74 -13.83 -18.02
CA ILE A 3 14.81 -13.20 -18.81
C ILE A 3 15.70 -14.25 -19.49
N ARG A 4 15.96 -15.40 -18.85
CA ARG A 4 16.71 -16.50 -19.46
C ARG A 4 16.00 -17.12 -20.66
N VAL A 5 14.68 -17.19 -20.64
CA VAL A 5 13.85 -17.73 -21.74
C VAL A 5 14.00 -16.88 -23.02
N VAL A 6 14.35 -15.61 -22.89
CA VAL A 6 14.57 -14.68 -24.03
C VAL A 6 16.03 -14.73 -24.52
N GLY A 7 16.88 -15.57 -23.93
CA GLY A 7 18.28 -15.76 -24.36
C GLY A 7 19.24 -14.68 -23.89
N VAL A 8 18.78 -13.76 -23.00
CA VAL A 8 19.58 -12.66 -22.48
C VAL A 8 20.22 -13.04 -21.14
N ALA A 9 21.51 -12.75 -20.97
CA ALA A 9 22.31 -13.04 -19.78
C ALA A 9 22.38 -14.53 -19.37
N PRO A 10 22.75 -15.45 -20.29
CA PRO A 10 22.77 -16.90 -20.02
C PRO A 10 23.76 -17.33 -18.93
N ARG A 11 24.76 -16.50 -18.61
CA ARG A 11 25.82 -16.79 -17.62
C ARG A 11 25.66 -16.10 -16.28
N THR A 12 24.60 -15.31 -16.05
CA THR A 12 24.36 -14.66 -14.77
C THR A 12 23.67 -15.63 -13.82
N ALA A 13 24.38 -16.08 -12.79
CA ALA A 13 23.81 -16.88 -11.72
C ALA A 13 22.89 -16.02 -10.87
N PHE A 14 21.78 -16.58 -10.45
CA PHE A 14 20.86 -16.02 -9.48
C PHE A 14 20.50 -17.14 -8.49
N ASP A 15 20.92 -16.94 -7.24
CA ASP A 15 20.63 -17.89 -6.18
C ASP A 15 19.18 -17.70 -5.72
N ASP A 16 18.45 -18.79 -5.58
CA ASP A 16 17.05 -18.73 -5.14
C ASP A 16 16.99 -18.64 -3.60
N PRO A 17 16.62 -17.50 -3.04
CA PRO A 17 16.58 -17.29 -1.59
C PRO A 17 15.26 -17.74 -0.96
N THR A 18 14.32 -18.32 -1.72
CA THR A 18 12.94 -18.57 -1.29
C THR A 18 12.88 -19.38 0.01
N GLU A 19 13.66 -20.46 0.13
CA GLU A 19 13.66 -21.27 1.35
C GLU A 19 14.29 -20.56 2.55
N ALA A 20 15.33 -19.75 2.35
CA ALA A 20 15.91 -18.96 3.41
C ALA A 20 14.91 -17.89 3.90
N ALA A 21 14.31 -17.14 2.96
CA ALA A 21 13.28 -16.13 3.26
C ALA A 21 12.08 -16.76 4.01
N ARG A 22 11.61 -17.94 3.59
CA ARG A 22 10.52 -18.65 4.24
C ARG A 22 10.87 -19.02 5.70
N ARG A 23 12.08 -19.52 5.96
CA ARG A 23 12.54 -19.83 7.33
C ARG A 23 12.56 -18.57 8.21
N HIS A 24 13.10 -17.45 7.70
CA HIS A 24 13.11 -16.20 8.47
C HIS A 24 11.67 -15.69 8.74
N ALA A 25 10.81 -15.67 7.73
CA ALA A 25 9.41 -15.28 7.90
C ALA A 25 8.68 -16.13 8.94
N HIS A 26 8.92 -17.44 8.94
CA HIS A 26 8.33 -18.37 9.92
C HIS A 26 8.84 -18.12 11.34
N ARG A 27 10.15 -17.85 11.51
CA ARG A 27 10.75 -17.47 12.80
C ARG A 27 10.11 -16.18 13.33
N VAL A 28 9.96 -15.14 12.51
CA VAL A 28 9.28 -13.91 12.89
C VAL A 28 7.83 -14.18 13.31
N ALA A 29 7.05 -14.89 12.48
CA ALA A 29 5.64 -15.18 12.74
C ALA A 29 5.43 -15.95 14.06
N SER A 30 6.32 -16.90 14.38
CA SER A 30 6.24 -17.70 15.61
C SER A 30 6.49 -16.88 16.90
N LYS A 31 7.19 -15.74 16.80
CA LYS A 31 7.57 -14.89 17.93
C LYS A 31 6.67 -13.66 18.09
N LEU A 32 6.01 -13.21 17.02
CA LEU A 32 5.16 -12.00 17.02
C LEU A 32 4.02 -12.04 18.07
N ARG A 33 3.54 -13.23 18.43
CA ARG A 33 2.47 -13.39 19.42
C ARG A 33 2.97 -13.25 20.87
N LYS A 34 4.27 -13.39 21.10
CA LYS A 34 4.88 -13.27 22.43
C LYS A 34 5.21 -11.80 22.72
N ARG A 35 4.70 -11.27 23.83
CA ARG A 35 4.89 -9.85 24.20
C ARG A 35 6.12 -9.61 25.09
N THR A 36 7.05 -10.56 25.17
CA THR A 36 8.26 -10.44 25.99
C THR A 36 9.33 -9.60 25.29
N ALA A 37 10.19 -8.93 26.06
CA ALA A 37 11.31 -8.16 25.53
C ALA A 37 12.29 -9.04 24.74
N GLU A 38 12.52 -10.27 25.20
CA GLU A 38 13.34 -11.27 24.53
C GLU A 38 12.78 -11.65 23.15
N ALA A 39 11.48 -11.97 23.07
CA ALA A 39 10.85 -12.28 21.79
C ALA A 39 10.88 -11.09 20.80
N LYS A 40 10.77 -9.85 21.32
CA LYS A 40 10.93 -8.64 20.52
C LYS A 40 12.35 -8.50 19.98
N GLY A 41 13.37 -8.77 20.82
CA GLY A 41 14.78 -8.77 20.40
C GLY A 41 15.04 -9.81 19.30
N GLU A 42 14.52 -11.03 19.45
CA GLU A 42 14.64 -12.08 18.43
C GLU A 42 13.96 -11.68 17.11
N VAL A 43 12.79 -11.06 17.16
CA VAL A 43 12.10 -10.56 15.93
C VAL A 43 12.95 -9.52 15.23
N LEU A 44 13.55 -8.59 15.96
CA LEU A 44 14.43 -7.56 15.38
C LEU A 44 15.66 -8.20 14.72
N ALA A 45 16.32 -9.16 15.41
CA ALA A 45 17.49 -9.85 14.86
C ALA A 45 17.16 -10.62 13.58
N VAL A 46 16.05 -11.37 13.56
CA VAL A 46 15.63 -12.11 12.34
C VAL A 46 15.19 -11.16 11.21
N THR A 47 14.63 -10.01 11.57
CA THR A 47 14.27 -8.98 10.57
C THR A 47 15.53 -8.37 9.94
N ASP A 48 16.60 -8.22 10.71
CA ASP A 48 17.89 -7.76 10.21
C ASP A 48 18.52 -8.79 9.25
N GLU A 49 18.56 -10.07 9.64
CA GLU A 49 18.99 -11.19 8.77
C GLU A 49 18.19 -11.22 7.45
N LEU A 50 16.88 -10.95 7.51
CA LEU A 50 16.02 -10.90 6.33
C LEU A 50 16.34 -9.69 5.43
N ALA A 51 16.69 -8.55 6.01
CA ALA A 51 17.10 -7.38 5.28
C ALA A 51 18.45 -7.63 4.54
N ASP A 52 19.42 -8.27 5.19
CA ASP A 52 20.69 -8.67 4.55
C ASP A 52 20.45 -9.60 3.37
N LEU A 53 19.56 -10.58 3.53
CA LEU A 53 19.17 -11.48 2.45
C LEU A 53 18.55 -10.71 1.28
N ALA A 54 17.65 -9.77 1.56
CA ALA A 54 17.02 -8.94 0.53
C ALA A 54 18.06 -8.06 -0.21
N GLU A 55 19.02 -7.46 0.50
CA GLU A 55 20.14 -6.70 -0.10
C GLU A 55 20.97 -7.56 -1.05
N SER A 56 21.29 -8.80 -0.66
CA SER A 56 21.99 -9.75 -1.52
C SER A 56 21.22 -10.05 -2.80
N VAL A 57 19.90 -10.27 -2.68
CA VAL A 57 19.01 -10.51 -3.83
C VAL A 57 18.95 -9.31 -4.76
N VAL A 58 18.83 -8.10 -4.21
CA VAL A 58 18.86 -6.84 -4.99
C VAL A 58 20.18 -6.70 -5.75
N ALA A 59 21.32 -6.95 -5.09
CA ALA A 59 22.62 -6.89 -5.73
C ALA A 59 22.75 -7.89 -6.89
N GLN A 60 22.20 -9.09 -6.75
CA GLN A 60 22.12 -10.08 -7.82
C GLN A 60 21.20 -9.61 -8.95
N ALA A 61 20.02 -9.06 -8.63
CA ALA A 61 19.06 -8.54 -9.60
C ALA A 61 19.65 -7.40 -10.43
N LYS A 62 20.37 -6.46 -9.78
CA LYS A 62 21.08 -5.35 -10.45
C LYS A 62 22.14 -5.86 -11.41
N ARG A 63 22.88 -6.93 -11.05
CA ARG A 63 23.85 -7.57 -11.97
C ARG A 63 23.14 -8.17 -13.19
N VAL A 64 22.02 -8.85 -13.00
CA VAL A 64 21.20 -9.40 -14.10
C VAL A 64 20.73 -8.28 -15.02
N LEU A 65 20.18 -7.21 -14.45
CA LEU A 65 19.70 -6.04 -15.19
C LEU A 65 20.81 -5.39 -16.02
N LYS A 66 21.97 -5.13 -15.41
CA LYS A 66 23.16 -4.57 -16.08
C LYS A 66 23.64 -5.44 -17.25
N ASN A 67 23.68 -6.76 -17.05
CA ASN A 67 24.11 -7.68 -18.09
C ASN A 67 23.07 -7.78 -19.22
N ALA A 68 21.78 -7.76 -18.88
CA ALA A 68 20.71 -7.79 -19.87
C ALA A 68 20.70 -6.52 -20.75
N LYS A 69 20.91 -5.33 -20.17
CA LYS A 69 21.01 -4.07 -20.91
C LYS A 69 22.21 -4.04 -21.89
N ARG A 70 23.31 -4.75 -21.59
CA ARG A 70 24.49 -4.81 -22.48
C ARG A 70 24.27 -5.64 -23.75
N VAL A 71 23.29 -6.53 -23.74
CA VAL A 71 23.01 -7.45 -24.85
C VAL A 71 21.87 -6.92 -25.73
N GLU A 72 21.41 -5.70 -25.50
CA GLU A 72 20.23 -5.09 -26.12
C GLU A 72 20.49 -4.58 -27.58
N ASP A 73 21.23 -5.34 -28.38
CA ASP A 73 21.37 -5.07 -29.81
C ASP A 73 20.09 -5.35 -30.65
N ARG A 74 19.10 -5.97 -30.03
CA ARG A 74 17.79 -6.25 -30.65
C ARG A 74 16.64 -5.83 -29.72
N PRO A 75 15.90 -4.77 -30.05
CA PRO A 75 14.82 -4.29 -29.22
C PRO A 75 13.58 -5.19 -29.31
N VAL A 76 13.57 -6.29 -28.58
CA VAL A 76 12.35 -7.07 -28.38
C VAL A 76 11.50 -6.33 -27.35
N ARG A 77 10.34 -5.78 -27.76
CA ARG A 77 9.38 -5.03 -26.89
C ARG A 77 9.15 -5.77 -25.58
N ARG A 78 9.03 -7.10 -25.61
CA ARG A 78 8.84 -7.94 -24.43
C ARG A 78 10.03 -7.87 -23.45
N LEU A 79 11.27 -7.81 -23.95
CA LEU A 79 12.45 -7.69 -23.10
C LEU A 79 12.47 -6.34 -22.38
N ARG A 80 12.18 -5.26 -23.08
CA ARG A 80 12.12 -3.91 -22.47
C ARG A 80 11.09 -3.83 -21.35
N SER A 81 9.88 -4.36 -21.55
CA SER A 81 8.88 -4.45 -20.48
C SER A 81 9.39 -5.25 -19.28
N MET A 82 10.01 -6.40 -19.49
CA MET A 82 10.55 -7.23 -18.41
C MET A 82 11.71 -6.56 -17.66
N LEU A 83 12.52 -5.75 -18.33
CA LEU A 83 13.61 -5.00 -17.69
C LEU A 83 13.05 -3.84 -16.88
N ALA A 84 12.04 -3.13 -17.40
CA ALA A 84 11.33 -2.08 -16.66
C ALA A 84 10.62 -2.63 -15.41
N ASP A 85 9.94 -3.78 -15.53
CA ASP A 85 9.34 -4.47 -14.39
C ASP A 85 10.38 -4.84 -13.33
N LEU A 86 11.56 -5.32 -13.78
CA LEU A 86 12.65 -5.67 -12.86
C LEU A 86 13.25 -4.44 -12.18
N GLU A 87 13.43 -3.32 -12.88
CA GLU A 87 13.85 -2.04 -12.30
C GLU A 87 12.88 -1.59 -11.23
N HIS A 88 11.59 -1.54 -11.56
CA HIS A 88 10.54 -1.15 -10.61
C HIS A 88 10.53 -2.04 -9.35
N LEU A 89 10.71 -3.35 -9.50
CA LEU A 89 10.80 -4.27 -8.36
C LEU A 89 12.06 -4.04 -7.53
N ILE A 90 13.20 -3.75 -8.15
CA ILE A 90 14.44 -3.41 -7.44
C ILE A 90 14.24 -2.16 -6.59
N ASP A 91 13.73 -1.07 -7.17
CA ASP A 91 13.49 0.19 -6.48
C ASP A 91 12.51 0.00 -5.31
N ALA A 92 11.44 -0.79 -5.53
CA ALA A 92 10.48 -1.11 -4.49
C ALA A 92 11.10 -1.86 -3.31
N VAL A 93 11.94 -2.86 -3.58
CA VAL A 93 12.61 -3.66 -2.54
C VAL A 93 13.65 -2.80 -1.81
N GLU A 94 14.42 -1.96 -2.51
CA GLU A 94 15.38 -1.04 -1.88
C GLU A 94 14.69 -0.07 -0.92
N GLN A 95 13.53 0.47 -1.30
CA GLN A 95 12.73 1.31 -0.41
C GLN A 95 12.28 0.55 0.85
N ILE A 96 11.82 -0.70 0.69
CA ILE A 96 11.41 -1.55 1.81
C ILE A 96 12.61 -1.86 2.73
N ILE A 97 13.78 -2.16 2.17
CA ILE A 97 15.02 -2.38 2.93
C ILE A 97 15.37 -1.13 3.75
N ALA A 98 15.42 0.04 3.10
CA ALA A 98 15.73 1.29 3.76
C ALA A 98 14.78 1.60 4.93
N GLN A 99 13.48 1.41 4.73
CA GLN A 99 12.48 1.55 5.80
C GLN A 99 12.69 0.54 6.93
N THR A 100 13.07 -0.69 6.59
CA THR A 100 13.34 -1.74 7.58
C THR A 100 14.55 -1.38 8.42
N ARG A 101 15.64 -0.90 7.82
CA ARG A 101 16.84 -0.45 8.54
C ARG A 101 16.56 0.72 9.48
N LEU A 102 15.75 1.71 9.03
CA LEU A 102 15.30 2.79 9.91
C LEU A 102 14.55 2.26 11.14
N ARG A 103 13.64 1.31 10.94
CA ARG A 103 12.89 0.71 12.05
C ARG A 103 13.77 -0.10 13.00
N LEU A 104 14.76 -0.82 12.49
CA LEU A 104 15.76 -1.53 13.31
C LEU A 104 16.59 -0.56 14.14
N ALA A 105 16.89 0.61 13.60
CA ALA A 105 17.55 1.72 14.31
C ALA A 105 16.61 2.49 15.27
N GLY A 106 15.34 2.05 15.42
CA GLY A 106 14.36 2.71 16.30
C GLY A 106 13.67 3.92 15.69
N VAL A 107 13.94 4.24 14.42
CA VAL A 107 13.35 5.37 13.71
C VAL A 107 12.09 4.92 12.96
N MET A 108 10.98 5.65 13.12
CA MET A 108 9.74 5.37 12.40
C MET A 108 9.81 6.03 11.01
N PRO A 109 9.70 5.25 9.91
CA PRO A 109 9.59 5.83 8.58
C PRO A 109 8.34 6.69 8.43
N GLU A 110 8.42 7.75 7.65
CA GLU A 110 7.31 8.65 7.39
C GLU A 110 6.11 7.90 6.80
N SER A 111 4.90 8.18 7.32
CA SER A 111 3.70 7.43 6.92
C SER A 111 3.30 7.67 5.46
N LYS A 112 3.48 8.90 4.96
CA LYS A 112 3.10 9.28 3.59
C LYS A 112 3.93 8.59 2.51
N THR A 113 5.21 8.36 2.79
CA THR A 113 6.15 7.75 1.85
C THR A 113 6.39 6.26 2.11
N ARG A 114 5.81 5.71 3.18
CA ARG A 114 6.03 4.32 3.58
C ARG A 114 5.42 3.34 2.58
N ARG A 115 6.26 2.53 1.98
CA ARG A 115 5.84 1.43 1.14
C ARG A 115 5.44 0.22 2.00
N VAL A 116 4.22 -0.26 1.85
CA VAL A 116 3.65 -1.40 2.60
C VAL A 116 3.28 -2.58 1.69
N SER A 117 3.32 -2.37 0.38
CA SER A 117 3.09 -3.38 -0.64
C SER A 117 4.20 -3.37 -1.68
N LEU A 118 4.60 -4.55 -2.14
CA LEU A 118 5.58 -4.68 -3.22
C LEU A 118 4.99 -4.27 -4.57
N PHE A 119 3.73 -4.60 -4.81
CA PHE A 119 3.06 -4.43 -6.11
C PHE A 119 2.19 -3.18 -6.17
N ASP A 120 1.81 -2.62 -5.04
CA ASP A 120 1.00 -1.42 -4.92
C ASP A 120 1.76 -0.38 -4.07
N GLY A 121 2.39 0.57 -4.75
CA GLY A 121 3.20 1.62 -4.13
C GLY A 121 2.37 2.65 -3.38
N ASP A 122 1.09 2.78 -3.70
CA ASP A 122 0.19 3.77 -3.12
C ASP A 122 -0.61 3.24 -1.94
N ALA A 123 -0.63 1.92 -1.73
CA ALA A 123 -1.23 1.33 -0.54
C ALA A 123 -0.64 1.92 0.75
N ARG A 124 -1.49 2.23 1.72
CA ARG A 124 -1.09 2.81 3.01
C ARG A 124 -1.63 1.97 4.17
N PRO A 125 -1.00 2.04 5.35
CA PRO A 125 -1.52 1.37 6.53
C PRO A 125 -2.79 2.08 7.02
N ILE A 126 -3.86 1.30 7.18
CA ILE A 126 -5.16 1.73 7.68
C ILE A 126 -5.34 1.11 9.06
N ARG A 127 -5.43 1.94 10.11
CA ARG A 127 -5.75 1.48 11.46
C ARG A 127 -7.27 1.43 11.61
N LYS A 128 -7.80 0.21 11.72
CA LYS A 128 -9.19 0.00 12.12
C LYS A 128 -9.16 -0.47 13.57
N GLY A 129 -9.93 0.11 14.47
CA GLY A 129 -9.95 -0.19 15.91
C GLY A 129 -10.28 -1.64 16.30
N SER A 130 -10.22 -2.57 15.35
CA SER A 130 -10.45 -4.00 15.54
C SER A 130 -9.26 -4.66 16.23
N LEU A 131 -9.54 -5.38 17.34
CA LEU A 131 -8.54 -6.15 18.08
C LEU A 131 -7.96 -7.31 17.25
N ALA A 132 -8.74 -7.89 16.36
CA ALA A 132 -8.31 -9.04 15.54
C ALA A 132 -7.41 -8.65 14.38
N LYS A 133 -7.66 -7.49 13.75
CA LYS A 133 -6.87 -6.96 12.64
C LYS A 133 -6.65 -5.45 12.85
N PRO A 134 -5.70 -5.06 13.69
CA PRO A 134 -5.51 -3.68 14.08
C PRO A 134 -5.03 -2.78 12.92
N THR A 135 -4.40 -3.36 11.90
CA THR A 135 -3.92 -2.64 10.72
C THR A 135 -4.24 -3.41 9.46
N GLN A 136 -4.82 -2.76 8.49
CA GLN A 136 -4.99 -3.22 7.12
C GLN A 136 -4.14 -2.36 6.20
N PHE A 137 -3.96 -2.78 4.94
CA PHE A 137 -3.17 -2.04 3.96
C PHE A 137 -4.03 -1.85 2.71
N GLY A 138 -4.00 -0.65 2.15
CA GLY A 138 -4.79 -0.32 0.97
C GLY A 138 -5.29 1.11 0.97
N TYR A 139 -6.58 1.25 0.66
CA TYR A 139 -7.27 2.51 0.47
C TYR A 139 -8.49 2.57 1.37
N THR A 140 -8.89 3.77 1.76
CA THR A 140 -10.17 4.05 2.38
C THR A 140 -11.16 4.46 1.29
N GLY A 141 -12.29 3.77 1.21
CA GLY A 141 -13.38 4.09 0.30
C GLY A 141 -14.50 4.83 1.02
N GLN A 142 -14.98 5.94 0.42
CA GLN A 142 -16.26 6.54 0.71
C GLN A 142 -17.23 6.12 -0.39
N VAL A 143 -18.43 5.69 -0.02
CA VAL A 143 -19.50 5.31 -0.96
C VAL A 143 -20.76 6.00 -0.50
N THR A 144 -21.46 6.64 -1.42
CA THR A 144 -22.76 7.26 -1.19
C THR A 144 -23.80 6.56 -2.07
N ASP A 145 -24.86 6.10 -1.47
CA ASP A 145 -25.97 5.42 -2.14
C ASP A 145 -27.30 6.10 -1.82
N ASN A 146 -28.32 5.78 -2.60
CA ASN A 146 -29.70 6.18 -2.36
C ASN A 146 -30.45 5.10 -1.54
N PRO A 147 -31.69 5.36 -1.08
CA PRO A 147 -32.49 4.41 -0.34
C PRO A 147 -32.76 3.08 -1.08
N ASP A 148 -32.65 3.05 -2.40
CA ASP A 148 -32.77 1.85 -3.22
C ASP A 148 -31.49 1.04 -3.31
N GLY A 149 -30.40 1.50 -2.67
CA GLY A 149 -29.08 0.85 -2.69
C GLY A 149 -28.28 1.09 -3.98
N ILE A 150 -28.64 2.12 -4.76
CA ILE A 150 -27.91 2.51 -5.96
C ILE A 150 -26.77 3.44 -5.55
N VAL A 151 -25.54 3.07 -5.87
CA VAL A 151 -24.36 3.90 -5.63
C VAL A 151 -24.40 5.12 -6.55
N LEU A 152 -24.44 6.32 -5.95
CA LEU A 152 -24.48 7.60 -6.63
C LEU A 152 -23.09 8.24 -6.77
N ASP A 153 -22.22 8.01 -5.78
CA ASP A 153 -20.83 8.53 -5.78
C ASP A 153 -19.92 7.57 -5.04
N TYR A 154 -18.64 7.55 -5.44
CA TYR A 154 -17.59 6.86 -4.70
C TYR A 154 -16.25 7.58 -4.84
N GLU A 155 -15.46 7.49 -3.79
CA GLU A 155 -14.10 8.02 -3.76
C GLU A 155 -13.16 7.07 -3.05
N LEU A 156 -11.93 6.92 -3.57
CA LEU A 156 -10.88 6.09 -2.98
C LEU A 156 -9.66 6.95 -2.67
N GLU A 157 -9.20 6.87 -1.43
CA GLU A 157 -7.98 7.55 -1.00
C GLU A 157 -7.01 6.64 -0.27
N ALA A 158 -5.72 6.93 -0.44
CA ALA A 158 -4.65 6.18 0.21
C ALA A 158 -4.57 6.54 1.71
N GLY A 159 -4.58 5.53 2.57
CA GLY A 159 -4.48 5.72 4.03
C GLY A 159 -5.81 6.00 4.71
N ILE A 160 -5.81 6.90 5.70
CA ILE A 160 -6.97 7.27 6.50
C ILE A 160 -7.14 8.79 6.43
N PRO A 161 -7.73 9.34 5.37
CA PRO A 161 -8.13 10.73 5.35
C PRO A 161 -9.27 10.96 6.36
N PRO A 162 -9.45 12.18 6.87
CA PRO A 162 -10.60 12.52 7.69
C PRO A 162 -11.90 12.42 6.87
N ASP A 163 -12.93 11.81 7.44
CA ASP A 163 -14.20 11.55 6.74
C ASP A 163 -14.98 12.85 6.49
N GLY A 164 -15.13 13.72 7.49
CA GLY A 164 -15.96 14.90 7.43
C GLY A 164 -15.77 15.77 6.18
N PRO A 165 -14.55 16.26 5.87
CA PRO A 165 -14.31 17.15 4.73
C PRO A 165 -14.65 16.57 3.36
N ARG A 166 -14.97 15.29 3.26
CA ARG A 166 -15.24 14.58 2.00
C ARG A 166 -16.72 14.51 1.66
N LEU A 167 -17.61 14.74 2.65
CA LEU A 167 -19.06 14.57 2.45
C LEU A 167 -19.62 15.67 1.56
N GLY A 168 -19.33 16.93 1.83
CA GLY A 168 -19.82 18.05 1.02
C GLY A 168 -19.44 17.91 -0.46
N PRO A 169 -18.14 17.70 -0.81
CA PRO A 169 -17.74 17.45 -2.19
C PRO A 169 -18.42 16.22 -2.84
N ALA A 170 -18.75 15.17 -2.09
CA ALA A 170 -19.50 14.03 -2.61
C ALA A 170 -20.93 14.43 -2.97
N ILE A 171 -21.61 15.20 -2.12
CA ILE A 171 -22.96 15.71 -2.39
C ILE A 171 -22.95 16.68 -3.58
N GLU A 172 -21.95 17.56 -3.70
CA GLU A 172 -21.78 18.41 -4.89
C GLU A 172 -21.69 17.59 -6.18
N ARG A 173 -20.90 16.52 -6.20
CA ARG A 173 -20.80 15.62 -7.36
C ARG A 173 -22.13 14.95 -7.68
N ILE A 174 -22.88 14.52 -6.66
CA ILE A 174 -24.21 13.89 -6.83
C ILE A 174 -25.19 14.92 -7.41
N ILE A 175 -25.26 16.13 -6.88
CA ILE A 175 -26.10 17.20 -7.40
C ILE A 175 -25.77 17.47 -8.87
N ALA A 176 -24.49 17.57 -9.20
CA ALA A 176 -24.05 17.79 -10.59
C ALA A 176 -24.43 16.63 -11.53
N ALA A 177 -24.39 15.40 -11.06
CA ALA A 177 -24.70 14.20 -11.84
C ALA A 177 -26.21 13.96 -12.00
N VAL A 178 -26.98 14.18 -10.92
CA VAL A 178 -28.43 13.90 -10.87
C VAL A 178 -29.26 15.11 -11.28
N GLY A 179 -28.74 16.33 -11.08
CA GLY A 179 -29.44 17.59 -11.37
C GLY A 179 -30.45 18.01 -10.29
N ALA A 180 -30.37 17.41 -9.10
CA ALA A 180 -31.24 17.71 -7.97
C ALA A 180 -30.47 17.58 -6.65
N THR A 181 -30.77 18.46 -5.70
CA THR A 181 -30.28 18.39 -4.33
C THR A 181 -31.06 17.31 -3.56
N PRO A 182 -30.41 16.44 -2.78
CA PRO A 182 -31.11 15.49 -1.93
C PRO A 182 -31.80 16.20 -0.76
N ASP A 183 -33.04 15.80 -0.45
CA ASP A 183 -33.78 16.35 0.70
C ASP A 183 -33.13 15.96 2.04
N ALA A 184 -32.47 14.82 2.09
CA ALA A 184 -31.85 14.30 3.30
C ALA A 184 -30.53 13.57 3.01
N VAL A 185 -29.56 13.76 3.91
CA VAL A 185 -28.26 13.04 3.91
C VAL A 185 -28.09 12.37 5.27
N THR A 186 -27.83 11.07 5.26
CA THR A 186 -27.45 10.31 6.45
C THR A 186 -26.00 9.84 6.31
N ALA A 187 -25.20 10.01 7.35
CA ALA A 187 -23.81 9.58 7.37
C ALA A 187 -23.44 8.99 8.74
N ASP A 188 -22.32 8.29 8.83
CA ASP A 188 -21.84 7.75 10.10
C ASP A 188 -21.27 8.87 11.02
N ARG A 189 -20.97 8.50 12.28
CA ARG A 189 -20.44 9.45 13.28
C ARG A 189 -19.16 10.16 12.85
N GLY A 190 -18.38 9.59 11.94
CA GLY A 190 -17.13 10.19 11.44
C GLY A 190 -17.35 11.50 10.68
N TYR A 191 -18.57 11.72 10.19
CA TYR A 191 -18.98 12.90 9.44
C TYR A 191 -19.66 13.98 10.31
N GLY A 192 -19.97 13.70 11.58
CA GLY A 192 -20.69 14.61 12.50
C GLY A 192 -19.84 15.78 12.97
N LEU A 193 -19.55 16.73 12.08
CA LEU A 193 -18.84 17.96 12.35
C LEU A 193 -19.74 19.16 11.98
N ALA A 194 -19.81 20.15 12.84
CA ALA A 194 -20.61 21.37 12.57
C ALA A 194 -20.27 22.06 11.24
N SER A 195 -19.00 21.98 10.81
CA SER A 195 -18.59 22.49 9.49
C SER A 195 -19.14 21.69 8.32
N VAL A 196 -19.41 20.41 8.51
CA VAL A 196 -20.04 19.55 7.50
C VAL A 196 -21.52 19.86 7.42
N ASP A 197 -22.19 20.01 8.57
CA ASP A 197 -23.61 20.40 8.64
C ASP A 197 -23.83 21.72 7.91
N THR A 198 -23.04 22.75 8.22
CA THR A 198 -23.11 24.08 7.54
C THR A 198 -22.88 23.92 6.02
N GLN A 199 -21.91 23.11 5.59
CA GLN A 199 -21.65 22.91 4.17
C GLN A 199 -22.83 22.22 3.45
N LEU A 200 -23.48 21.26 4.09
CA LEU A 200 -24.65 20.60 3.53
C LEU A 200 -25.88 21.51 3.49
N GLU A 201 -26.07 22.34 4.52
CA GLU A 201 -27.12 23.40 4.53
C GLU A 201 -26.91 24.40 3.39
N ASP A 202 -25.67 24.85 3.17
CA ASP A 202 -25.31 25.74 2.05
C ASP A 202 -25.60 25.11 0.67
N LEU A 203 -25.55 23.79 0.56
CA LEU A 203 -25.94 23.04 -0.64
C LEU A 203 -27.45 22.84 -0.77
N GLY A 204 -28.23 23.26 0.22
CA GLY A 204 -29.69 23.16 0.23
C GLY A 204 -30.22 21.81 0.69
N VAL A 205 -29.46 21.05 1.49
CA VAL A 205 -29.92 19.79 2.11
C VAL A 205 -30.74 20.13 3.36
N ASP A 206 -32.00 19.72 3.38
CA ASP A 206 -32.96 20.07 4.46
C ASP A 206 -32.71 19.28 5.75
N LEU A 207 -32.28 18.01 5.64
CA LEU A 207 -32.06 17.13 6.79
C LEU A 207 -30.69 16.48 6.75
N VAL A 208 -29.87 16.75 7.77
CA VAL A 208 -28.59 16.07 7.99
C VAL A 208 -28.69 15.21 9.25
N ALA A 209 -28.49 13.91 9.11
CA ALA A 209 -28.53 12.97 10.22
C ALA A 209 -27.18 12.21 10.33
N THR A 210 -26.42 12.55 11.34
CA THR A 210 -25.20 11.85 11.76
C THR A 210 -25.42 11.30 13.16
N PRO A 211 -25.47 9.95 13.38
CA PRO A 211 -25.79 9.33 14.67
C PRO A 211 -24.69 9.49 15.74
#